data_b47f2e56364d657e3bb3c7ab38a682ae
#
_entry.id   b47f2e56364d657e3bb3c7ab38a682ae
#
_cell.length_a   1.000
_cell.length_b   1.000
_cell.length_c   1.000
_cell.angle_alpha   90.00
_cell.angle_beta   90.00
_cell.angle_gamma   90.00
#
_symmetry.space_group_name_H-M   'P 1'
#
loop_
_entity.id
_entity.type
_entity.pdbx_description
1 polymer ?
#
loop_
_entity_poly.entity_id
_entity_poly.type
_entity_poly.pdbx_seq_one_letter_code
_entity_poly.pdbx_strand_id
1 'polypeptide(L)'
;KGERTWLDFMAPVERFVYRICGIDPMQEMNWKQFLKALLTVNLFWFFWGMLLLVCQGWLPLNPDGNPGQSPDLAFNTCISFMVNCNLQHYSGESGLSYFTQLFVIMLFQFVTAACGMAAMAGVMKALAAKTTKTIGNFWVFLTKSVTRILMPLSLAVGILLIINGTPMSFDGRQTLTTLEGGEQVISQGPAAAIVPIKQLGTNGGGYFGTNSAHPLENPNAFTNILECWSILILPMAMVWAFGFYIRRRRLAAWIFGVMLFAYTAGVIFSVWQETGGSRQIEQMGISQKLGSMEGKEIRIGSAASAMWGMTTTVTSNGSVNSMHDSQTPLSGMMQMLNMQINC
;
A
#
# COMPACT_ATOMS: atom_id res chain seq x y z
N LYS A 1 -7.99 -29.26 3.42
CA LYS A 1 -7.64 -30.24 4.49
C LYS A 1 -6.53 -29.58 5.29
N GLY A 2 -6.81 -29.34 6.59
CA GLY A 2 -5.97 -28.50 7.43
C GLY A 2 -4.63 -29.13 7.78
N GLU A 3 -3.65 -28.98 6.93
CA GLU A 3 -2.27 -29.14 7.33
C GLU A 3 -1.92 -28.03 8.32
N ARG A 4 -1.39 -28.42 9.47
CA ARG A 4 -0.92 -27.46 10.48
C ARG A 4 0.24 -26.67 9.90
N THR A 5 0.15 -25.34 9.99
CA THR A 5 1.22 -24.42 9.62
C THR A 5 1.77 -23.76 10.87
N TRP A 6 3.00 -23.26 10.81
CA TRP A 6 3.58 -22.49 11.92
C TRP A 6 2.73 -21.23 12.26
N LEU A 7 1.91 -20.72 11.32
CA LEU A 7 0.99 -19.60 11.54
C LEU A 7 -0.27 -19.99 12.35
N ASP A 8 -0.45 -21.25 12.72
CA ASP A 8 -1.60 -21.66 13.54
C ASP A 8 -1.55 -21.13 14.99
N PHE A 9 -0.44 -20.49 15.39
CA PHE A 9 -0.39 -19.72 16.63
C PHE A 9 -1.37 -18.54 16.62
N MET A 10 -1.79 -18.04 15.44
CA MET A 10 -2.82 -17.01 15.29
C MET A 10 -4.26 -17.55 15.39
N ALA A 11 -4.46 -18.86 15.41
CA ALA A 11 -5.79 -19.46 15.46
C ALA A 11 -6.64 -19.05 16.69
N PRO A 12 -6.08 -18.80 17.89
CA PRO A 12 -6.86 -18.25 19.01
C PRO A 12 -7.46 -16.88 18.70
N VAL A 13 -6.71 -15.98 18.05
CA VAL A 13 -7.17 -14.66 17.63
C VAL A 13 -8.28 -14.78 16.59
N GLU A 14 -8.11 -15.65 15.60
CA GLU A 14 -9.13 -15.92 14.59
C GLU A 14 -10.44 -16.42 15.22
N ARG A 15 -10.36 -17.39 16.13
CA ARG A 15 -11.53 -17.92 16.86
C ARG A 15 -12.22 -16.86 17.70
N PHE A 16 -11.46 -15.95 18.33
CA PHE A 16 -12.00 -14.83 19.08
C PHE A 16 -12.80 -13.90 18.17
N VAL A 17 -12.23 -13.51 17.02
CA VAL A 17 -12.93 -12.70 16.00
C VAL A 17 -14.20 -13.39 15.52
N TYR A 18 -14.13 -14.68 15.15
CA TYR A 18 -15.31 -15.42 14.69
C TYR A 18 -16.42 -15.47 15.74
N ARG A 19 -16.05 -15.65 17.02
CA ARG A 19 -17.01 -15.68 18.13
C ARG A 19 -17.71 -14.34 18.32
N ILE A 20 -16.96 -13.23 18.32
CA ILE A 20 -17.53 -11.88 18.51
C ILE A 20 -18.42 -11.49 17.35
N CYS A 21 -17.97 -11.79 16.11
CA CYS A 21 -18.69 -11.41 14.91
C CYS A 21 -19.79 -12.42 14.51
N GLY A 22 -20.01 -13.49 15.28
CA GLY A 22 -21.01 -14.51 14.95
C GLY A 22 -20.73 -15.26 13.64
N ILE A 23 -19.45 -15.42 13.27
CA ILE A 23 -19.03 -16.06 12.02
C ILE A 23 -18.91 -17.56 12.26
N ASP A 24 -19.66 -18.36 11.49
CA ASP A 24 -19.42 -19.80 11.39
C ASP A 24 -18.36 -20.08 10.31
N PRO A 25 -17.15 -20.51 10.70
CA PRO A 25 -16.07 -20.74 9.74
C PRO A 25 -16.32 -21.94 8.81
N MET A 26 -17.27 -22.81 9.13
CA MET A 26 -17.62 -23.98 8.32
C MET A 26 -18.70 -23.67 7.27
N GLN A 27 -19.42 -22.58 7.42
CA GLN A 27 -20.47 -22.16 6.50
C GLN A 27 -19.86 -21.61 5.21
N GLU A 28 -20.13 -22.26 4.09
CA GLU A 28 -19.75 -21.76 2.77
C GLU A 28 -20.81 -20.84 2.19
N MET A 29 -20.36 -19.78 1.51
CA MET A 29 -21.20 -18.75 0.90
C MET A 29 -21.34 -18.99 -0.61
N ASN A 30 -22.52 -18.75 -1.15
CA ASN A 30 -22.70 -18.57 -2.59
C ASN A 30 -22.20 -17.16 -2.99
N TRP A 31 -22.10 -16.89 -4.29
CA TRP A 31 -21.54 -15.63 -4.78
C TRP A 31 -22.33 -14.39 -4.32
N LYS A 32 -23.67 -14.48 -4.16
CA LYS A 32 -24.50 -13.36 -3.67
C LYS A 32 -24.25 -13.07 -2.20
N GLN A 33 -24.12 -14.11 -1.38
CA GLN A 33 -23.79 -13.98 0.04
C GLN A 33 -22.38 -13.42 0.22
N PHE A 34 -21.44 -13.88 -0.59
CA PHE A 34 -20.06 -13.41 -0.59
C PHE A 34 -19.97 -11.92 -0.97
N LEU A 35 -20.63 -11.51 -2.05
CA LEU A 35 -20.73 -10.11 -2.47
C LEU A 35 -21.42 -9.25 -1.39
N LYS A 36 -22.52 -9.74 -0.81
CA LYS A 36 -23.18 -9.02 0.29
C LYS A 36 -22.23 -8.82 1.47
N ALA A 37 -21.47 -9.83 1.86
CA ALA A 37 -20.49 -9.72 2.95
C ALA A 37 -19.41 -8.67 2.63
N LEU A 38 -18.86 -8.68 1.41
CA LEU A 38 -17.89 -7.70 0.93
C LEU A 38 -18.48 -6.27 0.96
N LEU A 39 -19.69 -6.06 0.46
CA LEU A 39 -20.32 -4.74 0.50
C LEU A 39 -20.63 -4.29 1.94
N THR A 40 -21.04 -5.23 2.80
CA THR A 40 -21.34 -4.92 4.20
C THR A 40 -20.09 -4.45 4.96
N VAL A 41 -18.95 -5.12 4.79
CA VAL A 41 -17.71 -4.69 5.46
C VAL A 41 -17.26 -3.32 4.96
N ASN A 42 -17.35 -3.07 3.65
CA ASN A 42 -17.02 -1.77 3.10
C ASN A 42 -17.93 -0.65 3.65
N LEU A 43 -19.23 -0.89 3.67
CA LEU A 43 -20.17 0.09 4.20
C LEU A 43 -19.94 0.39 5.69
N PHE A 44 -19.67 -0.65 6.49
CA PHE A 44 -19.36 -0.48 7.92
C PHE A 44 -18.12 0.40 8.12
N TRP A 45 -17.02 0.09 7.41
CA TRP A 45 -15.79 0.86 7.53
C TRP A 45 -15.92 2.27 6.97
N PHE A 46 -16.73 2.48 5.95
CA PHE A 46 -17.03 3.81 5.45
C PHE A 46 -17.59 4.72 6.56
N PHE A 47 -18.63 4.29 7.25
CA PHE A 47 -19.20 5.07 8.35
C PHE A 47 -18.26 5.23 9.54
N TRP A 48 -17.48 4.20 9.84
CA TRP A 48 -16.41 4.25 10.84
C TRP A 48 -15.39 5.34 10.51
N GLY A 49 -14.85 5.34 9.30
CA GLY A 49 -13.87 6.33 8.85
C GLY A 49 -14.43 7.74 8.82
N MET A 50 -15.64 7.95 8.28
CA MET A 50 -16.31 9.24 8.28
C MET A 50 -16.44 9.81 9.69
N LEU A 51 -16.92 9.01 10.62
CA LEU A 51 -17.09 9.43 12.02
C LEU A 51 -15.75 9.86 12.62
N LEU A 52 -14.72 9.04 12.49
CA LEU A 52 -13.43 9.32 13.12
C LEU A 52 -12.70 10.51 12.47
N LEU A 53 -12.73 10.64 11.17
CA LEU A 53 -12.06 11.75 10.46
C LEU A 53 -12.70 13.10 10.74
N VAL A 54 -14.03 13.17 10.79
CA VAL A 54 -14.74 14.42 11.13
C VAL A 54 -14.56 14.77 12.60
N CYS A 55 -14.52 13.78 13.48
CA CYS A 55 -14.44 13.98 14.93
C CYS A 55 -13.01 13.99 15.49
N GLN A 56 -11.96 13.89 14.65
CA GLN A 56 -10.59 13.67 15.13
C GLN A 56 -10.07 14.75 16.09
N GLY A 57 -10.56 15.98 15.99
CA GLY A 57 -10.16 17.07 16.91
C GLY A 57 -10.51 16.80 18.38
N TRP A 58 -11.46 15.89 18.63
CA TRP A 58 -11.90 15.52 20.00
C TRP A 58 -11.35 14.16 20.45
N LEU A 59 -10.65 13.46 19.56
CA LEU A 59 -10.11 12.13 19.83
C LEU A 59 -8.74 12.20 20.50
N PRO A 60 -8.36 11.16 21.27
CA PRO A 60 -7.02 11.07 21.88
C PRO A 60 -5.93 10.94 20.81
N LEU A 61 -4.66 10.93 21.22
CA LEU A 61 -3.49 10.83 20.36
C LEU A 61 -3.45 11.92 19.27
N ASN A 62 -3.79 13.14 19.66
CA ASN A 62 -3.73 14.34 18.82
C ASN A 62 -2.85 15.43 19.49
N PRO A 63 -1.55 15.19 19.67
CA PRO A 63 -0.66 16.11 20.37
C PRO A 63 -0.51 17.46 19.65
N ASP A 64 -0.69 17.46 18.34
CA ASP A 64 -0.54 18.64 17.49
C ASP A 64 -1.85 19.45 17.35
N GLY A 65 -2.94 19.00 17.95
CA GLY A 65 -4.24 19.70 17.92
C GLY A 65 -4.86 19.77 16.52
N ASN A 66 -4.62 18.79 15.65
CA ASN A 66 -5.16 18.78 14.29
C ASN A 66 -6.70 18.79 14.33
N PRO A 67 -7.37 19.70 13.60
CA PRO A 67 -8.84 19.80 13.58
C PRO A 67 -9.47 18.61 12.85
N GLY A 68 -10.79 18.42 13.00
CA GLY A 68 -11.56 17.49 12.19
C GLY A 68 -11.45 17.79 10.70
N GLN A 69 -11.44 16.77 9.85
CA GLN A 69 -11.54 16.98 8.41
C GLN A 69 -12.92 17.54 8.05
N SER A 70 -12.97 18.37 7.00
CA SER A 70 -14.26 18.78 6.42
C SER A 70 -15.01 17.53 5.88
N PRO A 71 -16.36 17.54 5.92
CA PRO A 71 -17.13 16.36 5.52
C PRO A 71 -16.84 15.88 4.08
N ASP A 72 -16.57 16.77 3.15
CA ASP A 72 -16.20 16.49 1.76
C ASP A 72 -14.83 15.81 1.66
N LEU A 73 -13.83 16.30 2.40
CA LEU A 73 -12.50 15.70 2.48
C LEU A 73 -12.55 14.34 3.16
N ALA A 74 -13.29 14.21 4.28
CA ALA A 74 -13.47 12.93 4.97
C ALA A 74 -14.17 11.90 4.08
N PHE A 75 -15.19 12.31 3.32
CA PHE A 75 -15.87 11.45 2.34
C PHE A 75 -14.90 10.96 1.28
N ASN A 76 -14.14 11.86 0.66
CA ASN A 76 -13.16 11.54 -0.36
C ASN A 76 -12.09 10.58 0.19
N THR A 77 -11.53 10.88 1.36
CA THR A 77 -10.57 10.04 2.05
C THR A 77 -11.13 8.64 2.30
N CYS A 78 -12.34 8.53 2.86
CA CYS A 78 -12.96 7.23 3.14
C CYS A 78 -13.17 6.41 1.87
N ILE A 79 -13.75 6.99 0.82
CA ILE A 79 -13.98 6.27 -0.44
C ILE A 79 -12.66 5.81 -1.04
N SER A 80 -11.67 6.70 -1.10
CA SER A 80 -10.37 6.39 -1.68
C SER A 80 -9.67 5.23 -0.95
N PHE A 81 -9.66 5.25 0.38
CA PHE A 81 -9.06 4.17 1.16
C PHE A 81 -9.88 2.87 1.12
N MET A 82 -11.22 2.96 1.01
CA MET A 82 -12.09 1.79 0.92
C MET A 82 -11.95 1.01 -0.40
N VAL A 83 -11.65 1.68 -1.49
CA VAL A 83 -11.42 1.05 -2.81
C VAL A 83 -9.95 0.73 -3.10
N ASN A 84 -9.10 0.84 -2.09
CA ASN A 84 -7.65 0.60 -2.18
C ASN A 84 -6.89 1.51 -3.15
N CYS A 85 -7.41 2.72 -3.44
CA CYS A 85 -6.72 3.73 -4.26
C CYS A 85 -5.78 4.62 -3.45
N ASN A 86 -6.18 4.95 -2.22
CA ASN A 86 -5.43 5.77 -1.26
C ASN A 86 -4.96 7.14 -1.81
N LEU A 87 -5.76 7.78 -2.64
CA LEU A 87 -5.53 9.16 -3.07
C LEU A 87 -5.66 10.10 -1.86
N GLN A 88 -4.60 10.86 -1.58
CA GLN A 88 -4.53 11.76 -0.44
C GLN A 88 -4.66 13.22 -0.92
N HIS A 89 -5.73 13.88 -0.52
CA HIS A 89 -5.93 15.33 -0.74
C HIS A 89 -5.59 16.11 0.54
N TYR A 90 -4.71 15.59 1.35
CA TYR A 90 -4.21 16.14 2.62
C TYR A 90 -2.79 15.64 2.87
N SER A 91 -2.03 16.37 3.67
CA SER A 91 -0.75 15.89 4.23
C SER A 91 -1.03 15.22 5.57
N GLY A 92 -0.70 13.93 5.68
CA GLY A 92 -1.04 13.14 6.88
C GLY A 92 -0.39 13.68 8.15
N GLU A 93 0.85 14.13 8.05
CA GLU A 93 1.63 14.71 9.14
C GLU A 93 1.06 16.02 9.70
N SER A 94 0.24 16.73 8.94
CA SER A 94 -0.35 18.01 9.37
C SER A 94 -1.88 18.00 9.40
N GLY A 95 -2.52 17.07 8.74
CA GLY A 95 -3.98 17.02 8.59
C GLY A 95 -4.66 15.92 9.41
N LEU A 96 -3.90 14.94 9.94
CA LEU A 96 -4.46 13.82 10.69
C LEU A 96 -3.85 13.68 12.08
N SER A 97 -4.69 13.32 13.06
CA SER A 97 -4.22 12.88 14.37
C SER A 97 -3.61 11.48 14.28
N TYR A 98 -2.74 11.10 15.23
CA TYR A 98 -2.19 9.74 15.27
C TYR A 98 -3.28 8.69 15.47
N PHE A 99 -4.37 9.05 16.15
CA PHE A 99 -5.53 8.18 16.29
C PHE A 99 -6.13 7.84 14.92
N THR A 100 -6.41 8.84 14.10
CA THR A 100 -6.99 8.61 12.77
C THR A 100 -5.99 7.96 11.81
N GLN A 101 -4.70 8.27 11.92
CA GLN A 101 -3.64 7.59 11.16
C GLN A 101 -3.63 6.07 11.43
N LEU A 102 -3.82 5.64 12.69
CA LEU A 102 -3.79 4.21 13.05
C LEU A 102 -5.15 3.52 12.83
N PHE A 103 -6.25 4.15 13.32
CA PHE A 103 -7.58 3.52 13.37
C PHE A 103 -8.45 3.78 12.14
N VAL A 104 -8.00 4.64 11.21
CA VAL A 104 -8.62 4.81 9.89
C VAL A 104 -7.62 4.43 8.81
N ILE A 105 -6.55 5.20 8.62
CA ILE A 105 -5.65 5.04 7.49
C ILE A 105 -4.98 3.66 7.48
N MET A 106 -4.23 3.30 8.52
CA MET A 106 -3.58 2.01 8.63
C MET A 106 -4.58 0.85 8.62
N LEU A 107 -5.65 0.95 9.42
CA LEU A 107 -6.65 -0.11 9.52
C LEU A 107 -7.34 -0.38 8.17
N PHE A 108 -7.69 0.66 7.42
CA PHE A 108 -8.29 0.51 6.10
C PHE A 108 -7.34 -0.16 5.12
N GLN A 109 -6.05 0.16 5.17
CA GLN A 109 -5.05 -0.51 4.34
C GLN A 109 -5.01 -2.02 4.61
N PHE A 110 -5.11 -2.45 5.86
CA PHE A 110 -5.23 -3.88 6.19
C PHE A 110 -6.54 -4.48 5.67
N VAL A 111 -7.66 -3.81 5.91
CA VAL A 111 -8.99 -4.32 5.55
C VAL A 111 -9.15 -4.42 4.03
N THR A 112 -8.78 -3.39 3.29
CA THR A 112 -8.99 -3.35 1.84
C THR A 112 -8.06 -4.30 1.10
N ALA A 113 -6.80 -4.39 1.50
CA ALA A 113 -5.88 -5.41 0.97
C ALA A 113 -6.42 -6.83 1.24
N ALA A 114 -6.89 -7.09 2.47
CA ALA A 114 -7.48 -8.38 2.81
C ALA A 114 -8.80 -8.66 2.07
N CYS A 115 -9.61 -7.65 1.77
CA CYS A 115 -10.80 -7.77 0.93
C CYS A 115 -10.42 -8.23 -0.50
N GLY A 116 -9.40 -7.63 -1.09
CA GLY A 116 -8.87 -8.04 -2.40
C GLY A 116 -8.36 -9.48 -2.39
N MET A 117 -7.61 -9.86 -1.37
CA MET A 117 -7.12 -11.24 -1.19
C MET A 117 -8.28 -12.24 -0.99
N ALA A 118 -9.31 -11.86 -0.22
CA ALA A 118 -10.50 -12.69 -0.02
C ALA A 118 -11.30 -12.86 -1.32
N ALA A 119 -11.48 -11.80 -2.08
CA ALA A 119 -12.12 -11.84 -3.39
C ALA A 119 -11.37 -12.77 -4.35
N MET A 120 -10.03 -12.62 -4.42
CA MET A 120 -9.17 -13.49 -5.23
C MET A 120 -9.29 -14.96 -4.82
N ALA A 121 -9.30 -15.26 -3.52
CA ALA A 121 -9.50 -16.63 -3.03
C ALA A 121 -10.85 -17.22 -3.46
N GLY A 122 -11.91 -16.42 -3.43
CA GLY A 122 -13.24 -16.81 -3.95
C GLY A 122 -13.21 -17.12 -5.46
N VAL A 123 -12.57 -16.24 -6.24
CA VAL A 123 -12.38 -16.43 -7.70
C VAL A 123 -11.56 -17.69 -7.99
N MET A 124 -10.44 -17.88 -7.29
CA MET A 124 -9.61 -19.09 -7.43
C MET A 124 -10.42 -20.36 -7.18
N LYS A 125 -11.28 -20.36 -6.14
CA LYS A 125 -12.15 -21.50 -5.82
C LYS A 125 -13.18 -21.73 -6.92
N ALA A 126 -13.77 -20.68 -7.47
CA ALA A 126 -14.72 -20.78 -8.58
C ALA A 126 -14.06 -21.33 -9.85
N LEU A 127 -12.89 -20.86 -10.22
CA LEU A 127 -12.16 -21.30 -11.42
C LEU A 127 -11.60 -22.72 -11.28
N ALA A 128 -11.30 -23.18 -10.07
CA ALA A 128 -10.79 -24.55 -9.84
C ALA A 128 -11.89 -25.62 -9.97
N ALA A 129 -13.16 -25.25 -9.81
CA ALA A 129 -14.28 -26.17 -9.88
C ALA A 129 -14.93 -26.15 -11.26
N LYS A 130 -15.35 -27.33 -11.79
CA LYS A 130 -16.15 -27.39 -13.02
C LYS A 130 -17.54 -26.80 -12.83
N THR A 131 -18.16 -27.11 -11.69
CA THR A 131 -19.43 -26.55 -11.22
C THR A 131 -19.33 -26.37 -9.72
N THR A 132 -19.73 -25.21 -9.22
CA THR A 132 -19.77 -24.95 -7.78
C THR A 132 -20.97 -24.08 -7.43
N LYS A 133 -21.61 -24.39 -6.30
CA LYS A 133 -22.68 -23.55 -5.72
C LYS A 133 -22.13 -22.56 -4.70
N THR A 134 -20.90 -22.78 -4.20
CA THR A 134 -20.26 -21.99 -3.14
C THR A 134 -18.83 -21.65 -3.49
N ILE A 135 -18.39 -20.47 -3.07
CA ILE A 135 -17.05 -19.93 -3.37
C ILE A 135 -16.21 -19.70 -2.11
N GLY A 136 -16.60 -20.30 -0.99
CA GLY A 136 -15.93 -20.20 0.30
C GLY A 136 -16.64 -19.24 1.25
N ASN A 137 -15.96 -18.84 2.32
CA ASN A 137 -16.46 -17.89 3.30
C ASN A 137 -15.62 -16.63 3.28
N PHE A 138 -16.22 -15.50 2.90
CA PHE A 138 -15.55 -14.21 2.81
C PHE A 138 -14.89 -13.79 4.11
N TRP A 139 -15.59 -13.90 5.24
CA TRP A 139 -15.09 -13.48 6.54
C TRP A 139 -13.87 -14.28 6.99
N VAL A 140 -13.87 -15.57 6.70
CA VAL A 140 -12.74 -16.46 6.99
C VAL A 140 -11.53 -16.09 6.13
N PHE A 141 -11.75 -15.81 4.85
CA PHE A 141 -10.66 -15.38 3.96
C PHE A 141 -10.11 -14.03 4.39
N LEU A 142 -10.99 -13.06 4.69
CA LEU A 142 -10.61 -11.75 5.19
C LEU A 142 -9.74 -11.85 6.45
N THR A 143 -10.27 -12.53 7.48
CA THR A 143 -9.56 -12.65 8.78
C THR A 143 -8.21 -13.32 8.61
N LYS A 144 -8.13 -14.44 7.87
CA LYS A 144 -6.86 -15.15 7.64
C LYS A 144 -5.88 -14.35 6.79
N SER A 145 -6.34 -13.57 5.83
CA SER A 145 -5.46 -12.67 5.06
C SER A 145 -4.79 -11.63 5.96
N VAL A 146 -5.55 -11.03 6.89
CA VAL A 146 -4.99 -10.10 7.87
C VAL A 146 -4.04 -10.82 8.82
N THR A 147 -4.51 -11.86 9.53
CA THR A 147 -3.78 -12.45 10.66
C THR A 147 -2.58 -13.29 10.24
N ARG A 148 -2.66 -13.97 9.10
CA ARG A 148 -1.62 -14.94 8.67
C ARG A 148 -0.67 -14.41 7.61
N ILE A 149 -1.03 -13.34 6.90
CA ILE A 149 -0.21 -12.82 5.79
C ILE A 149 0.17 -11.37 6.04
N LEU A 150 -0.80 -10.46 6.05
CA LEU A 150 -0.51 -9.02 6.09
C LEU A 150 0.14 -8.59 7.41
N MET A 151 -0.41 -8.98 8.55
CA MET A 151 0.11 -8.56 9.86
C MET A 151 1.53 -9.08 10.16
N PRO A 152 1.86 -10.38 9.98
CA PRO A 152 3.22 -10.86 10.22
C PRO A 152 4.26 -10.21 9.30
N LEU A 153 3.92 -10.05 8.01
CA LEU A 153 4.82 -9.41 7.05
C LEU A 153 4.98 -7.92 7.36
N SER A 154 3.88 -7.21 7.68
CA SER A 154 3.94 -5.80 8.05
C SER A 154 4.77 -5.57 9.31
N LEU A 155 4.66 -6.45 10.29
CA LEU A 155 5.49 -6.38 11.49
C LEU A 155 6.98 -6.56 11.17
N ALA A 156 7.32 -7.54 10.34
CA ALA A 156 8.70 -7.78 9.93
C ALA A 156 9.29 -6.59 9.15
N VAL A 157 8.56 -6.07 8.17
CA VAL A 157 8.98 -4.88 7.39
C VAL A 157 9.05 -3.66 8.29
N GLY A 158 8.09 -3.46 9.21
CA GLY A 158 8.07 -2.34 10.15
C GLY A 158 9.30 -2.30 11.07
N ILE A 159 9.70 -3.46 11.60
CA ILE A 159 10.92 -3.58 12.42
C ILE A 159 12.16 -3.17 11.58
N LEU A 160 12.26 -3.65 10.33
CA LEU A 160 13.35 -3.28 9.45
C LEU A 160 13.39 -1.79 9.14
N LEU A 161 12.23 -1.16 8.94
CA LEU A 161 12.11 0.28 8.72
C LEU A 161 12.52 1.08 9.96
N ILE A 162 12.07 0.68 11.17
CA ILE A 162 12.46 1.32 12.44
C ILE A 162 13.98 1.26 12.63
N ILE A 163 14.59 0.11 12.41
CA ILE A 163 16.06 -0.06 12.51
C ILE A 163 16.79 0.89 11.54
N ASN A 164 16.18 1.23 10.40
CA ASN A 164 16.74 2.13 9.40
C ASN A 164 16.33 3.60 9.57
N GLY A 165 15.62 3.97 10.63
CA GLY A 165 15.35 5.36 10.99
C GLY A 165 13.93 5.86 10.68
N THR A 166 13.01 5.01 10.23
CA THR A 166 11.59 5.40 10.12
C THR A 166 10.99 5.54 11.51
N PRO A 167 10.37 6.68 11.86
CA PRO A 167 9.91 6.95 13.22
C PRO A 167 8.70 6.08 13.59
N MET A 168 8.66 5.73 14.87
CA MET A 168 7.51 5.10 15.52
C MET A 168 7.34 5.72 16.91
N SER A 169 6.81 6.93 16.97
CA SER A 169 6.58 7.66 18.21
C SER A 169 5.17 8.22 18.28
N PHE A 170 4.78 8.68 19.45
CA PHE A 170 3.54 9.41 19.70
C PHE A 170 3.80 10.82 20.19
N ASP A 171 5.05 11.28 20.08
CA ASP A 171 5.42 12.64 20.39
C ASP A 171 4.89 13.58 19.30
N GLY A 172 4.50 14.80 19.70
CA GLY A 172 4.08 15.83 18.75
C GLY A 172 5.22 16.30 17.84
N ARG A 173 4.90 17.23 16.97
CA ARG A 173 5.88 17.88 16.10
C ARG A 173 7.01 18.49 16.90
N GLN A 174 8.22 18.35 16.42
CA GLN A 174 9.41 18.96 17.02
C GLN A 174 9.88 20.14 16.16
N THR A 175 10.12 21.28 16.80
CA THR A 175 10.74 22.45 16.16
C THR A 175 12.24 22.38 16.35
N LEU A 176 12.97 22.35 15.25
CA LEU A 176 14.42 22.34 15.23
C LEU A 176 14.94 23.61 14.57
N THR A 177 16.08 24.12 15.05
CA THR A 177 16.78 25.23 14.40
C THR A 177 17.69 24.66 13.32
N THR A 178 17.54 25.12 12.07
CA THR A 178 18.39 24.74 10.95
C THR A 178 19.80 25.34 11.09
N LEU A 179 20.75 24.82 10.33
CA LEU A 179 22.11 25.36 10.30
C LEU A 179 22.16 26.83 9.86
N GLU A 180 21.17 27.29 9.11
CA GLU A 180 21.03 28.67 8.62
C GLU A 180 20.28 29.56 9.62
N GLY A 181 19.90 29.03 10.80
CA GLY A 181 19.22 29.77 11.87
C GLY A 181 17.70 29.88 11.71
N GLY A 182 17.12 29.25 10.68
CA GLY A 182 15.66 29.15 10.50
C GLY A 182 15.03 28.08 11.38
N GLU A 183 13.73 28.16 11.63
CA GLU A 183 12.96 27.11 12.31
C GLU A 183 12.41 26.10 11.29
N GLN A 184 12.53 24.82 11.60
CA GLN A 184 11.93 23.72 10.85
C GLN A 184 11.10 22.84 11.79
N VAL A 185 9.86 22.60 11.41
CA VAL A 185 8.94 21.71 12.15
C VAL A 185 8.99 20.33 11.53
N ILE A 186 9.31 19.32 12.33
CA ILE A 186 9.40 17.92 11.91
C ILE A 186 8.37 17.09 12.67
N SER A 187 7.49 16.40 11.92
CA SER A 187 6.57 15.41 12.48
C SER A 187 7.27 14.05 12.56
N GLN A 188 7.15 13.36 13.69
CA GLN A 188 7.79 12.05 13.89
C GLN A 188 6.79 10.90 13.97
N GLY A 189 5.61 11.05 14.40
CA GLY A 189 4.48 10.11 14.49
C GLY A 189 4.72 8.61 14.25
N PRO A 190 3.65 7.81 14.16
CA PRO A 190 3.75 6.36 14.00
C PRO A 190 3.91 5.93 12.51
N ALA A 191 4.84 6.54 11.78
CA ALA A 191 5.03 6.27 10.35
C ALA A 191 5.37 4.79 10.07
N ALA A 192 6.22 4.17 10.91
CA ALA A 192 6.63 2.77 10.73
C ALA A 192 5.50 1.75 10.93
N ALA A 193 4.35 2.15 11.48
CA ALA A 193 3.17 1.29 11.53
C ALA A 193 2.39 1.29 10.21
N ILE A 194 2.47 2.38 9.44
CA ILE A 194 1.69 2.61 8.23
C ILE A 194 2.44 2.16 6.98
N VAL A 195 3.72 2.54 6.84
CA VAL A 195 4.53 2.28 5.64
C VAL A 195 4.57 0.78 5.24
N PRO A 196 4.71 -0.20 6.15
CA PRO A 196 4.71 -1.61 5.77
C PRO A 196 3.44 -2.06 5.06
N ILE A 197 2.28 -1.76 5.64
CA ILE A 197 1.00 -2.17 5.06
C ILE A 197 0.66 -1.34 3.82
N LYS A 198 1.06 -0.06 3.78
CA LYS A 198 0.98 0.79 2.59
C LYS A 198 1.58 0.09 1.37
N GLN A 199 2.73 -0.57 1.54
CA GLN A 199 3.44 -1.24 0.45
C GLN A 199 2.94 -2.67 0.23
N LEU A 200 2.88 -3.50 1.28
CA LEU A 200 2.45 -4.89 1.20
C LEU A 200 1.00 -5.04 0.72
N GLY A 201 0.13 -4.12 1.15
CA GLY A 201 -1.28 -4.11 0.74
C GLY A 201 -1.53 -3.52 -0.65
N THR A 202 -0.49 -3.05 -1.34
CA THR A 202 -0.58 -2.28 -2.58
C THR A 202 -1.53 -1.07 -2.46
N ASN A 203 -1.48 -0.38 -1.32
CA ASN A 203 -2.37 0.73 -0.98
C ASN A 203 -1.85 2.09 -1.46
N GLY A 204 -0.60 2.43 -1.11
CA GLY A 204 0.10 3.62 -1.56
C GLY A 204 -0.03 4.88 -0.69
N GLY A 205 -1.09 5.02 0.10
CA GLY A 205 -1.26 6.18 0.98
C GLY A 205 -0.29 6.21 2.14
N GLY A 206 0.60 7.22 2.20
CA GLY A 206 1.66 7.35 3.18
C GLY A 206 1.25 8.10 4.45
N TYR A 207 2.17 8.12 5.42
CA TYR A 207 2.06 8.96 6.60
C TYR A 207 2.31 10.43 6.24
N PHE A 208 3.37 10.72 5.47
CA PHE A 208 3.72 12.06 5.00
C PHE A 208 3.06 12.39 3.66
N GLY A 209 2.77 13.67 3.44
CA GLY A 209 2.15 14.16 2.20
C GLY A 209 3.01 13.91 0.96
N THR A 210 4.35 13.98 1.09
CA THR A 210 5.29 13.64 0.03
C THR A 210 5.52 12.13 -0.12
N ASN A 211 4.83 11.31 0.67
CA ASN A 211 4.88 9.85 0.62
C ASN A 211 6.33 9.33 0.83
N SER A 212 6.76 8.27 0.14
CA SER A 212 8.09 7.69 0.28
C SER A 212 9.23 8.52 -0.37
N ALA A 213 8.95 9.74 -0.85
CA ALA A 213 9.98 10.75 -1.07
C ALA A 213 10.49 11.33 0.26
N HIS A 214 9.66 11.32 1.32
CA HIS A 214 10.04 11.84 2.63
C HIS A 214 11.13 10.99 3.28
N PRO A 215 12.21 11.62 3.83
CA PRO A 215 13.32 10.89 4.44
C PRO A 215 12.92 10.01 5.63
N LEU A 216 11.85 10.36 6.35
CA LEU A 216 11.35 9.58 7.47
C LEU A 216 10.40 8.44 7.08
N GLU A 217 9.92 8.35 5.84
CA GLU A 217 9.27 7.12 5.34
C GLU A 217 10.26 6.17 4.69
N ASN A 218 11.18 6.70 3.87
CA ASN A 218 12.15 5.95 3.10
C ASN A 218 13.56 6.54 3.30
N PRO A 219 14.22 6.25 4.44
CA PRO A 219 15.45 6.93 4.85
C PRO A 219 16.67 6.70 3.93
N ASN A 220 16.80 5.52 3.32
CA ASN A 220 18.03 5.15 2.62
C ASN A 220 17.77 4.16 1.46
N ALA A 221 18.84 3.78 0.74
CA ALA A 221 18.74 2.86 -0.40
C ALA A 221 18.23 1.48 -0.03
N PHE A 222 18.52 0.96 1.17
CA PHE A 222 18.00 -0.31 1.64
C PHE A 222 16.48 -0.26 1.83
N THR A 223 15.96 0.80 2.48
CA THR A 223 14.52 0.98 2.66
C THR A 223 13.81 1.16 1.32
N ASN A 224 14.43 1.86 0.38
CA ASN A 224 13.88 2.01 -0.98
C ASN A 224 13.71 0.66 -1.69
N ILE A 225 14.69 -0.24 -1.59
CA ILE A 225 14.60 -1.59 -2.15
C ILE A 225 13.59 -2.44 -1.37
N LEU A 226 13.58 -2.36 -0.04
CA LEU A 226 12.66 -3.10 0.83
C LEU A 226 11.19 -2.73 0.53
N GLU A 227 10.91 -1.45 0.34
CA GLU A 227 9.57 -0.98 0.00
C GLU A 227 9.16 -1.43 -1.42
N CYS A 228 10.03 -1.30 -2.43
CA CYS A 228 9.78 -1.84 -3.77
C CYS A 228 9.52 -3.35 -3.75
N TRP A 229 10.31 -4.11 -2.98
CA TRP A 229 10.08 -5.54 -2.79
C TRP A 229 8.73 -5.81 -2.13
N SER A 230 8.37 -5.03 -1.12
CA SER A 230 7.09 -5.16 -0.41
C SER A 230 5.88 -4.92 -1.32
N ILE A 231 5.98 -4.00 -2.27
CA ILE A 231 4.94 -3.75 -3.29
C ILE A 231 4.74 -4.98 -4.18
N LEU A 232 5.81 -5.67 -4.57
CA LEU A 232 5.77 -6.74 -5.57
C LEU A 232 5.47 -8.12 -4.98
N ILE A 233 5.89 -8.40 -3.74
CA ILE A 233 5.94 -9.77 -3.21
C ILE A 233 4.57 -10.45 -3.13
N LEU A 234 3.53 -9.74 -2.69
CA LEU A 234 2.19 -10.33 -2.56
C LEU A 234 1.51 -10.54 -3.91
N PRO A 235 1.47 -9.59 -4.86
CA PRO A 235 0.98 -9.85 -6.21
C PRO A 235 1.68 -11.03 -6.89
N MET A 236 3.00 -11.11 -6.79
CA MET A 236 3.78 -12.23 -7.33
C MET A 236 3.41 -13.57 -6.67
N ALA A 237 3.29 -13.58 -5.34
CA ALA A 237 2.89 -14.77 -4.59
C ALA A 237 1.47 -15.23 -4.95
N MET A 238 0.55 -14.31 -5.23
CA MET A 238 -0.83 -14.63 -5.60
C MET A 238 -0.93 -15.36 -6.95
N VAL A 239 -0.08 -15.02 -7.92
CA VAL A 239 -0.01 -15.74 -9.22
C VAL A 239 0.41 -17.19 -9.00
N TRP A 240 1.42 -17.43 -8.16
CA TRP A 240 1.85 -18.78 -7.82
C TRP A 240 0.81 -19.53 -7.00
N ALA A 241 0.18 -18.87 -6.00
CA ALA A 241 -0.90 -19.44 -5.21
C ALA A 241 -2.07 -19.92 -6.11
N PHE A 242 -2.45 -19.12 -7.11
CA PHE A 242 -3.41 -19.52 -8.13
C PHE A 242 -3.01 -20.81 -8.83
N GLY A 243 -1.79 -20.88 -9.36
CA GLY A 243 -1.29 -22.06 -10.08
C GLY A 243 -1.22 -23.32 -9.22
N PHE A 244 -0.85 -23.18 -7.93
CA PHE A 244 -0.87 -24.28 -6.98
C PHE A 244 -2.30 -24.74 -6.67
N TYR A 245 -3.20 -23.80 -6.48
CA TYR A 245 -4.60 -24.07 -6.14
C TYR A 245 -5.33 -24.83 -7.25
N ILE A 246 -5.19 -24.37 -8.52
CA ILE A 246 -5.80 -25.03 -9.69
C ILE A 246 -5.01 -26.25 -10.18
N ARG A 247 -3.88 -26.58 -9.53
CA ARG A 247 -2.96 -27.67 -9.89
C ARG A 247 -2.36 -27.53 -11.30
N ARG A 248 -2.18 -26.31 -11.80
CA ARG A 248 -1.61 -25.99 -13.11
C ARG A 248 -0.39 -25.07 -12.99
N ARG A 249 0.67 -25.56 -12.37
CA ARG A 249 1.91 -24.78 -12.11
C ARG A 249 2.55 -24.21 -13.38
N ARG A 250 2.48 -24.94 -14.50
CA ARG A 250 3.00 -24.45 -15.80
C ARG A 250 2.26 -23.19 -16.27
N LEU A 251 0.92 -23.14 -16.08
CA LEU A 251 0.14 -21.95 -16.41
C LEU A 251 0.56 -20.76 -15.56
N ALA A 252 0.72 -20.95 -14.25
CA ALA A 252 1.21 -19.89 -13.37
C ALA A 252 2.61 -19.41 -13.78
N ALA A 253 3.50 -20.31 -14.15
CA ALA A 253 4.84 -19.96 -14.63
C ALA A 253 4.80 -19.11 -15.92
N TRP A 254 3.90 -19.43 -16.86
CA TRP A 254 3.71 -18.61 -18.06
C TRP A 254 3.15 -17.22 -17.73
N ILE A 255 2.11 -17.15 -16.92
CA ILE A 255 1.53 -15.85 -16.47
C ILE A 255 2.61 -15.03 -15.78
N PHE A 256 3.30 -15.60 -14.81
CA PHE A 256 4.38 -14.95 -14.08
C PHE A 256 5.51 -14.50 -15.01
N GLY A 257 5.91 -15.34 -15.97
CA GLY A 257 6.96 -15.02 -16.94
C GLY A 257 6.60 -13.82 -17.82
N VAL A 258 5.36 -13.75 -18.31
CA VAL A 258 4.89 -12.60 -19.11
C VAL A 258 4.86 -11.33 -18.26
N MET A 259 4.33 -11.40 -17.03
CA MET A 259 4.29 -10.25 -16.10
C MET A 259 5.70 -9.76 -15.76
N LEU A 260 6.60 -10.70 -15.44
CA LEU A 260 7.99 -10.36 -15.09
C LEU A 260 8.73 -9.76 -16.29
N PHE A 261 8.52 -10.30 -17.49
CA PHE A 261 9.13 -9.76 -18.72
C PHE A 261 8.64 -8.33 -19.00
N ALA A 262 7.34 -8.08 -18.93
CA ALA A 262 6.76 -6.75 -19.15
C ALA A 262 7.28 -5.74 -18.11
N TYR A 263 7.30 -6.13 -16.83
CA TYR A 263 7.84 -5.32 -15.75
C TYR A 263 9.32 -4.98 -15.96
N THR A 264 10.15 -6.00 -16.22
CA THR A 264 11.60 -5.82 -16.37
C THR A 264 11.93 -4.96 -17.58
N ALA A 265 11.26 -5.20 -18.71
CA ALA A 265 11.43 -4.40 -19.93
C ALA A 265 11.03 -2.93 -19.69
N GLY A 266 9.92 -2.69 -19.00
CA GLY A 266 9.47 -1.35 -18.61
C GLY A 266 10.44 -0.64 -17.66
N VAL A 267 10.97 -1.35 -16.65
CA VAL A 267 11.97 -0.81 -15.72
C VAL A 267 13.25 -0.42 -16.47
N ILE A 268 13.80 -1.32 -17.30
CA ILE A 268 15.01 -1.05 -18.09
C ILE A 268 14.81 0.17 -18.98
N PHE A 269 13.67 0.24 -19.67
CA PHE A 269 13.36 1.35 -20.55
C PHE A 269 13.22 2.67 -19.79
N SER A 270 12.45 2.70 -18.67
CA SER A 270 12.25 3.91 -17.87
C SER A 270 13.54 4.39 -17.20
N VAL A 271 14.35 3.47 -16.66
CA VAL A 271 15.66 3.80 -16.10
C VAL A 271 16.58 4.39 -17.17
N TRP A 272 16.61 3.80 -18.35
CA TRP A 272 17.40 4.33 -19.47
C TRP A 272 16.97 5.75 -19.85
N GLN A 273 15.67 6.02 -19.94
CA GLN A 273 15.14 7.35 -20.25
C GLN A 273 15.49 8.39 -19.17
N GLU A 274 15.27 8.05 -17.89
CA GLU A 274 15.51 8.98 -16.79
C GLU A 274 17.00 9.25 -16.56
N THR A 275 17.85 8.26 -16.71
CA THR A 275 19.31 8.43 -16.59
C THR A 275 19.92 9.16 -17.78
N GLY A 276 19.29 9.07 -18.96
CA GLY A 276 19.69 9.83 -20.16
C GLY A 276 19.38 11.33 -20.08
N GLY A 277 18.50 11.73 -19.16
CA GLY A 277 18.07 13.12 -19.01
C GLY A 277 17.14 13.62 -20.11
N SER A 278 16.75 14.88 -20.01
CA SER A 278 15.88 15.56 -20.98
C SER A 278 16.69 16.44 -21.93
N ARG A 279 16.61 16.18 -23.24
CA ARG A 279 17.26 17.01 -24.26
C ARG A 279 16.80 18.47 -24.23
N GLN A 280 15.56 18.72 -23.88
CA GLN A 280 15.01 20.06 -23.77
C GLN A 280 15.67 20.85 -22.66
N ILE A 281 15.88 20.22 -21.49
CA ILE A 281 16.55 20.83 -20.34
C ILE A 281 18.04 21.06 -20.66
N GLU A 282 18.69 20.12 -21.35
CA GLU A 282 20.08 20.24 -21.80
C GLU A 282 20.27 21.42 -22.76
N GLN A 283 19.31 21.66 -23.68
CA GLN A 283 19.31 22.81 -24.59
C GLN A 283 19.18 24.15 -23.87
N MET A 284 18.62 24.17 -22.65
CA MET A 284 18.58 25.37 -21.80
C MET A 284 19.91 25.61 -21.05
N GLY A 285 20.95 24.80 -21.29
CA GLY A 285 22.26 24.94 -20.66
C GLY A 285 22.33 24.30 -19.24
N ILE A 286 21.31 23.55 -18.83
CA ILE A 286 21.25 22.88 -17.53
C ILE A 286 21.91 21.51 -17.64
N SER A 287 22.90 21.23 -16.78
CA SER A 287 23.63 19.97 -16.77
C SER A 287 22.72 18.79 -16.38
N GLN A 288 22.70 17.74 -17.20
CA GLN A 288 21.96 16.50 -16.99
C GLN A 288 22.86 15.32 -16.57
N LYS A 289 24.03 15.58 -15.93
CA LYS A 289 24.98 14.54 -15.53
C LYS A 289 24.40 13.49 -14.56
N LEU A 290 23.40 13.86 -13.77
CA LEU A 290 22.69 12.97 -12.85
C LEU A 290 21.40 12.37 -13.47
N GLY A 291 21.16 12.59 -14.76
CA GLY A 291 19.90 12.28 -15.43
C GLY A 291 18.82 13.35 -15.20
N SER A 292 17.58 13.01 -15.45
CA SER A 292 16.42 13.88 -15.20
C SER A 292 16.14 13.91 -13.69
N MET A 293 16.56 14.99 -13.03
CA MET A 293 16.43 15.16 -11.57
C MET A 293 15.25 16.02 -11.14
N GLU A 294 14.48 16.56 -12.09
CA GLU A 294 13.27 17.31 -11.77
C GLU A 294 12.30 16.43 -10.94
N GLY A 295 11.77 16.98 -9.86
CA GLY A 295 10.83 16.30 -8.97
C GLY A 295 11.38 15.03 -8.29
N LYS A 296 12.71 14.87 -8.22
CA LYS A 296 13.38 13.71 -7.63
C LYS A 296 14.34 14.12 -6.52
N GLU A 297 14.40 13.29 -5.49
CA GLU A 297 15.34 13.45 -4.39
C GLU A 297 16.76 13.07 -4.81
N ILE A 298 17.74 13.94 -4.50
CA ILE A 298 19.15 13.67 -4.83
C ILE A 298 19.64 12.38 -4.16
N ARG A 299 19.19 12.10 -2.94
CA ARG A 299 19.54 10.89 -2.18
C ARG A 299 19.03 9.60 -2.80
N ILE A 300 17.97 9.66 -3.63
CA ILE A 300 17.36 8.52 -4.34
C ILE A 300 17.95 8.41 -5.75
N GLY A 301 18.01 9.53 -6.47
CA GLY A 301 18.52 9.61 -7.84
C GLY A 301 17.50 9.20 -8.90
N SER A 302 17.84 9.46 -10.17
CA SER A 302 16.96 9.24 -11.31
C SER A 302 16.61 7.76 -11.56
N ALA A 303 17.60 6.87 -11.44
CA ALA A 303 17.40 5.43 -11.69
C ALA A 303 16.46 4.76 -10.69
N ALA A 304 16.64 5.00 -9.38
CA ALA A 304 15.79 4.41 -8.35
C ALA A 304 14.39 5.02 -8.36
N SER A 305 14.25 6.30 -8.73
CA SER A 305 12.95 6.94 -8.92
C SER A 305 12.19 6.34 -10.10
N ALA A 306 12.85 6.10 -11.23
CA ALA A 306 12.26 5.42 -12.39
C ALA A 306 11.82 3.99 -12.06
N MET A 307 12.65 3.23 -11.37
CA MET A 307 12.30 1.88 -10.92
C MET A 307 11.07 1.88 -10.00
N TRP A 308 10.99 2.81 -9.06
CA TRP A 308 9.83 2.94 -8.18
C TRP A 308 8.57 3.28 -8.98
N GLY A 309 8.63 4.25 -9.88
CA GLY A 309 7.51 4.64 -10.73
C GLY A 309 6.93 3.44 -11.51
N MET A 310 7.79 2.59 -12.06
CA MET A 310 7.36 1.35 -12.71
C MET A 310 6.78 0.33 -11.73
N THR A 311 7.40 0.16 -10.55
CA THR A 311 6.96 -0.79 -9.52
C THR A 311 5.58 -0.45 -8.97
N THR A 312 5.35 0.82 -8.66
CA THR A 312 4.08 1.29 -8.10
C THR A 312 2.94 1.26 -9.12
N THR A 313 3.22 1.58 -10.38
CA THR A 313 2.19 1.61 -11.43
C THR A 313 1.81 0.22 -11.94
N VAL A 314 2.74 -0.75 -11.98
CA VAL A 314 2.43 -2.13 -12.40
C VAL A 314 1.56 -2.89 -11.40
N THR A 315 1.46 -2.42 -10.17
CA THR A 315 0.66 -3.03 -9.10
C THR A 315 -0.53 -2.17 -8.66
N SER A 316 -0.74 -1.00 -9.29
CA SER A 316 -1.71 0.03 -8.86
C SER A 316 -1.52 0.45 -7.38
N ASN A 317 -0.29 0.40 -6.86
CA ASN A 317 -0.01 0.72 -5.46
C ASN A 317 -0.26 2.21 -5.16
N GLY A 318 0.28 3.12 -5.98
CA GLY A 318 0.11 4.56 -5.81
C GLY A 318 1.15 5.26 -4.93
N SER A 319 2.02 4.54 -4.21
CA SER A 319 3.11 5.17 -3.46
C SER A 319 4.16 5.77 -4.40
N VAL A 320 4.77 6.87 -3.96
CA VAL A 320 5.75 7.61 -4.77
C VAL A 320 7.00 7.94 -3.96
N ASN A 321 8.16 7.87 -4.59
CA ASN A 321 9.41 8.39 -4.05
C ASN A 321 9.95 9.57 -4.86
N SER A 322 9.17 10.03 -5.83
CA SER A 322 9.45 11.17 -6.72
C SER A 322 8.15 11.67 -7.32
N MET A 323 8.17 12.87 -7.88
CA MET A 323 7.03 13.42 -8.61
C MET A 323 6.89 12.71 -9.97
N HIS A 324 5.82 11.96 -10.18
CA HIS A 324 5.61 11.23 -11.43
C HIS A 324 5.36 12.14 -12.64
N ASP A 325 4.76 13.30 -12.41
CA ASP A 325 4.51 14.32 -13.44
C ASP A 325 5.81 14.93 -14.00
N SER A 326 6.90 14.88 -13.22
CA SER A 326 8.22 15.38 -13.62
C SER A 326 9.11 14.30 -14.28
N GLN A 327 8.57 13.16 -14.62
CA GLN A 327 9.33 12.16 -15.35
C GLN A 327 9.42 12.50 -16.85
N THR A 328 10.47 11.99 -17.52
CA THR A 328 10.60 12.18 -18.97
C THR A 328 9.37 11.62 -19.70
N PRO A 329 8.96 12.23 -20.84
CA PRO A 329 7.69 11.88 -21.49
C PRO A 329 7.52 10.39 -21.79
N LEU A 330 8.58 9.70 -22.21
CA LEU A 330 8.52 8.27 -22.52
C LEU A 330 8.49 7.39 -21.29
N SER A 331 9.17 7.79 -20.20
CA SER A 331 9.05 7.10 -18.90
C SER A 331 7.63 7.25 -18.32
N GLY A 332 7.07 8.46 -18.36
CA GLY A 332 5.69 8.72 -17.96
C GLY A 332 4.67 7.93 -18.80
N MET A 333 4.88 7.85 -20.11
CA MET A 333 4.05 7.02 -21.00
C MET A 333 4.02 5.55 -20.57
N MET A 334 5.17 4.97 -20.18
CA MET A 334 5.22 3.57 -19.71
C MET A 334 4.45 3.37 -18.41
N GLN A 335 4.50 4.34 -17.50
CA GLN A 335 3.71 4.29 -16.26
C GLN A 335 2.21 4.40 -16.54
N MET A 336 1.81 5.29 -17.44
CA MET A 336 0.42 5.40 -17.89
C MET A 336 -0.07 4.11 -18.55
N LEU A 337 0.78 3.48 -19.39
CA LEU A 337 0.47 2.19 -20.00
C LEU A 337 0.25 1.09 -18.94
N ASN A 338 1.12 1.03 -17.92
CA ASN A 338 0.92 0.10 -16.80
C ASN A 338 -0.43 0.30 -16.13
N MET A 339 -0.81 1.54 -15.85
CA MET A 339 -2.10 1.84 -15.21
C MET A 339 -3.27 1.44 -16.11
N GLN A 340 -3.18 1.64 -17.43
CA GLN A 340 -4.24 1.23 -18.37
C GLN A 340 -4.39 -0.30 -18.47
N ILE A 341 -3.29 -1.06 -18.36
CA ILE A 341 -3.34 -2.52 -18.42
C ILE A 341 -3.82 -3.12 -17.10
N ASN A 342 -3.58 -2.43 -16.00
CA ASN A 342 -3.79 -2.92 -14.64
C ASN A 342 -5.20 -2.61 -14.08
N CYS A 343 -5.89 -1.63 -14.66
CA CYS A 343 -7.24 -1.21 -14.24
C CYS A 343 -8.34 -1.95 -15.03
#